data_6e0c35c285f560c014d4f0bd91772dff
#
_entry.id   6e0c35c285f560c014d4f0bd91772dff
#
_cell.length_a   1.000
_cell.length_b   1.000
_cell.length_c   1.000
_cell.angle_alpha   90.00
_cell.angle_beta   90.00
_cell.angle_gamma   90.00
#
_symmetry.space_group_name_H-M   'P 1'
#
loop_
_entity.id
_entity.type
_entity.pdbx_description
1 polymer ?
#
loop_
_entity_poly.entity_id
_entity_poly.type
_entity_poly.pdbx_seq_one_letter_code
_entity_poly.pdbx_strand_id
1 'polypeptide(L)'
;MGSQPPVHKRLIVCCDGTWMNSDNGYVEPTLEHPQGTLQVPSNVTRISRCFKRRCNDGTLQIISYESGVGTGSNAIDTLTGGAFGLGLSERVREAYSYLSSNHMDGDEIFLVGFSRGAFTARSVAGMIGNLGLLTREGLEYFYPIFKDMENWNNDDYDDEFPGQPFPNKPKGPNAAAVYRKRLEELGYTRVYQENGELIKIKAVCVWDTALALDETRAPFSPAVWERLPENRLTTDLRQVWFPGNHGNCGGGWPDQEASDSSLAWMMDQMASVGVEFDLSCLERVAQKTIGYYKSLQTTKKKGPKWAVDPIYSSNQPVRPWALGSINKAGSFIYKLSGFEDRTPGLYKRTDPKTERDTNIFLQDTNERIHSSARVRLACKGLGLDDKGVWSCPSLSSWQLKHTDAMFQDPIPHNPSWWQGPPDESGVDKQQTGRWIWEFAGPKGSAPTDPKQRIMVEEPLGPYERYLLQLSEGTPNVYLFAETQDIDWQGKKIPALRSGKE
;
A
#
# COMPACT_ATOMS: atom_id res chain seq x y z
N MET A 1 -25.89 12.35 37.82
CA MET A 1 -25.08 12.79 36.68
C MET A 1 -25.05 11.59 35.75
N GLY A 2 -25.74 11.63 34.60
CA GLY A 2 -25.68 10.56 33.62
C GLY A 2 -24.26 10.48 33.05
N SER A 3 -23.63 9.34 33.13
CA SER A 3 -22.35 9.11 32.48
C SER A 3 -22.52 9.32 30.98
N GLN A 4 -21.81 10.29 30.43
CA GLN A 4 -21.72 10.40 28.97
C GLN A 4 -21.15 9.05 28.44
N PRO A 5 -21.70 8.53 27.36
CA PRO A 5 -21.13 7.31 26.77
C PRO A 5 -19.64 7.55 26.48
N PRO A 6 -18.79 6.52 26.66
CA PRO A 6 -17.37 6.67 26.40
C PRO A 6 -17.15 7.13 24.95
N VAL A 7 -16.34 8.15 24.77
CA VAL A 7 -15.99 8.65 23.44
C VAL A 7 -14.96 7.68 22.86
N HIS A 8 -15.42 6.79 21.98
CA HIS A 8 -14.52 5.92 21.21
C HIS A 8 -13.70 6.73 20.24
N LYS A 9 -12.49 6.24 19.95
CA LYS A 9 -11.56 6.89 19.04
C LYS A 9 -10.95 5.90 18.06
N ARG A 10 -10.47 6.41 16.96
CA ARG A 10 -9.64 5.69 16.00
C ARG A 10 -8.19 6.05 16.25
N LEU A 11 -7.38 5.07 16.61
CA LEU A 11 -5.94 5.19 16.78
C LEU A 11 -5.29 4.85 15.44
N ILE A 12 -4.73 5.85 14.78
CA ILE A 12 -4.15 5.72 13.44
C ILE A 12 -2.65 5.91 13.55
N VAL A 13 -1.88 4.82 13.39
CA VAL A 13 -0.42 4.86 13.42
C VAL A 13 0.11 4.88 12.00
N CYS A 14 0.83 5.94 11.66
CA CYS A 14 1.40 6.20 10.35
C CYS A 14 2.92 6.00 10.40
N CYS A 15 3.41 4.89 9.85
CA CYS A 15 4.82 4.53 9.82
C CYS A 15 5.42 4.86 8.45
N ASP A 16 6.31 5.83 8.37
CA ASP A 16 6.83 6.29 7.09
C ASP A 16 8.07 5.52 6.62
N GLY A 17 8.35 5.67 5.32
CA GLY A 17 9.48 5.05 4.66
C GLY A 17 10.82 5.71 5.06
N THR A 18 11.90 5.01 4.75
CA THR A 18 13.25 5.49 5.03
C THR A 18 13.50 6.89 4.51
N TRP A 19 14.16 7.71 5.33
CA TRP A 19 14.51 9.11 5.04
C TRP A 19 13.32 10.06 4.92
N MET A 20 12.08 9.61 5.22
CA MET A 20 10.88 10.43 5.13
C MET A 20 10.53 11.04 6.48
N ASN A 21 10.23 12.34 6.46
CA ASN A 21 9.87 13.14 7.63
C ASN A 21 8.53 13.85 7.47
N SER A 22 7.82 14.06 8.58
CA SER A 22 6.54 14.76 8.58
C SER A 22 6.65 16.24 8.23
N ASP A 23 7.80 16.86 8.46
CA ASP A 23 8.04 18.30 8.24
C ASP A 23 8.60 18.61 6.86
N ASN A 24 8.72 17.63 5.96
CA ASN A 24 9.37 17.75 4.67
C ASN A 24 10.82 18.23 4.83
N GLY A 25 11.62 17.51 5.62
CA GLY A 25 12.98 17.87 6.05
C GLY A 25 13.84 18.49 4.95
N TYR A 26 14.76 19.33 5.34
CA TYR A 26 15.68 19.98 4.43
C TYR A 26 16.63 18.97 3.79
N VAL A 27 16.74 19.04 2.47
CA VAL A 27 17.73 18.28 1.69
C VAL A 27 18.87 19.21 1.34
N GLU A 28 20.07 18.85 1.78
CA GLU A 28 21.29 19.62 1.55
C GLU A 28 21.52 19.91 0.06
N PRO A 29 22.24 21.02 -0.25
CA PRO A 29 22.57 21.37 -1.62
C PRO A 29 23.25 20.22 -2.38
N THR A 30 22.82 20.03 -3.61
CA THR A 30 23.44 19.11 -4.57
C THR A 30 23.90 19.89 -5.81
N LEU A 31 24.65 19.24 -6.70
CA LEU A 31 25.02 19.85 -7.97
C LEU A 31 23.79 20.26 -8.82
N GLU A 32 22.67 19.53 -8.68
CA GLU A 32 21.42 19.82 -9.38
C GLU A 32 20.57 20.88 -8.68
N HIS A 33 20.69 20.97 -7.35
CA HIS A 33 19.96 21.90 -6.48
C HIS A 33 20.92 22.64 -5.53
N PRO A 34 21.65 23.66 -6.03
CA PRO A 34 22.71 24.33 -5.25
C PRO A 34 22.22 25.07 -3.99
N GLN A 35 20.93 25.34 -3.89
CA GLN A 35 20.33 26.03 -2.71
C GLN A 35 19.68 25.06 -1.72
N GLY A 36 19.79 23.74 -1.96
CA GLY A 36 19.04 22.74 -1.23
C GLY A 36 17.55 22.76 -1.57
N THR A 37 16.80 21.82 -1.04
CA THR A 37 15.37 21.68 -1.29
C THR A 37 14.66 21.13 -0.05
N LEU A 38 13.33 21.20 -0.04
CA LEU A 38 12.54 20.43 0.91
C LEU A 38 12.30 19.03 0.36
N GLN A 39 12.26 18.06 1.23
CA GLN A 39 11.96 16.68 0.88
C GLN A 39 10.56 16.57 0.28
N VAL A 40 10.44 15.80 -0.80
CA VAL A 40 9.13 15.47 -1.37
C VAL A 40 8.44 14.44 -0.47
N PRO A 41 7.21 14.71 0.02
CA PRO A 41 6.56 13.85 0.99
C PRO A 41 6.14 12.51 0.38
N SER A 42 6.17 11.47 1.21
CA SER A 42 5.55 10.18 0.92
C SER A 42 4.03 10.24 1.00
N ASN A 43 3.35 9.18 0.57
CA ASN A 43 1.91 9.04 0.76
C ASN A 43 1.53 8.87 2.23
N VAL A 44 2.39 8.31 3.09
CA VAL A 44 2.16 8.26 4.54
C VAL A 44 2.17 9.66 5.14
N THR A 45 3.18 10.46 4.82
CA THR A 45 3.20 11.88 5.23
C THR A 45 1.96 12.63 4.73
N ARG A 46 1.56 12.40 3.48
CA ARG A 46 0.43 13.10 2.85
C ARG A 46 -0.91 12.69 3.47
N ILE A 47 -1.17 11.39 3.63
CA ILE A 47 -2.44 10.90 4.19
C ILE A 47 -2.56 11.26 5.67
N SER A 48 -1.46 11.29 6.44
CA SER A 48 -1.48 11.67 7.85
C SER A 48 -2.02 13.09 8.08
N ARG A 49 -1.89 13.95 7.07
CA ARG A 49 -2.38 15.33 7.07
C ARG A 49 -3.81 15.49 6.53
N CYS A 50 -4.39 14.40 6.01
CA CYS A 50 -5.72 14.42 5.39
C CYS A 50 -6.83 13.95 6.33
N PHE A 51 -6.52 13.29 7.43
CA PHE A 51 -7.53 12.79 8.36
C PHE A 51 -8.29 13.94 9.03
N LYS A 52 -9.62 13.84 9.07
CA LYS A 52 -10.41 14.69 9.98
C LYS A 52 -10.03 14.38 11.42
N ARG A 53 -9.96 15.39 12.27
CA ARG A 53 -9.74 15.20 13.72
C ARG A 53 -10.96 14.61 14.42
N ARG A 54 -12.14 14.98 13.94
CA ARG A 54 -13.43 14.50 14.42
C ARG A 54 -14.28 14.12 13.22
N CYS A 55 -14.78 12.90 13.23
CA CYS A 55 -15.70 12.39 12.22
C CYS A 55 -17.10 12.97 12.38
N ASN A 56 -17.93 12.79 11.37
CA ASN A 56 -19.30 13.27 11.36
C ASN A 56 -20.16 12.61 12.45
N ASP A 57 -19.84 11.37 12.84
CA ASP A 57 -20.45 10.62 13.93
C ASP A 57 -19.94 11.03 15.33
N GLY A 58 -19.01 11.98 15.40
CA GLY A 58 -18.39 12.45 16.62
C GLY A 58 -17.14 11.70 17.06
N THR A 59 -16.80 10.57 16.44
CA THR A 59 -15.60 9.78 16.73
C THR A 59 -14.33 10.61 16.50
N LEU A 60 -13.38 10.51 17.42
CA LEU A 60 -12.08 11.18 17.28
C LEU A 60 -11.11 10.31 16.49
N GLN A 61 -10.35 10.93 15.60
CA GLN A 61 -9.23 10.29 14.92
C GLN A 61 -7.92 10.84 15.48
N ILE A 62 -7.16 9.98 16.15
CA ILE A 62 -5.91 10.32 16.81
C ILE A 62 -4.78 9.73 16.00
N ILE A 63 -3.94 10.59 15.43
CA ILE A 63 -2.87 10.21 14.53
C ILE A 63 -1.54 10.22 15.29
N SER A 64 -0.82 9.09 15.28
CA SER A 64 0.59 9.01 15.60
C SER A 64 1.37 8.88 14.29
N TYR A 65 2.37 9.73 14.12
CA TYR A 65 3.25 9.67 12.95
C TYR A 65 4.66 9.32 13.38
N GLU A 66 5.15 8.22 12.82
CA GLU A 66 6.51 7.72 13.03
C GLU A 66 7.35 7.99 11.77
N SER A 67 8.38 8.82 11.92
CA SER A 67 9.31 9.08 10.82
C SER A 67 10.11 7.83 10.46
N GLY A 68 10.49 7.75 9.18
CA GLY A 68 11.28 6.63 8.68
C GLY A 68 12.66 6.52 9.35
N VAL A 69 13.21 5.32 9.38
CA VAL A 69 14.60 5.09 9.86
C VAL A 69 15.61 5.87 9.00
N GLY A 70 16.67 6.36 9.62
CA GLY A 70 17.75 7.08 8.94
C GLY A 70 17.57 8.61 8.86
N THR A 71 16.58 9.19 9.53
CA THR A 71 16.36 10.64 9.57
C THR A 71 17.26 11.38 10.57
N GLY A 72 18.11 10.66 11.31
CA GLY A 72 19.10 11.23 12.25
C GLY A 72 20.47 11.45 11.61
N SER A 73 21.35 12.15 12.33
CA SER A 73 22.69 12.59 11.88
C SER A 73 23.69 11.49 11.51
N ASN A 74 23.39 10.21 11.75
CA ASN A 74 24.29 9.07 11.53
C ASN A 74 23.91 8.20 10.31
N ALA A 75 23.47 8.84 9.27
CA ALA A 75 22.91 8.22 8.06
C ALA A 75 23.88 7.33 7.27
N ILE A 76 25.18 7.46 7.45
CA ILE A 76 26.21 6.77 6.65
C ILE A 76 26.42 5.32 7.10
N ASP A 77 26.23 5.03 8.39
CA ASP A 77 26.44 3.68 8.94
C ASP A 77 25.33 2.66 8.60
N THR A 78 24.24 3.13 8.03
CA THR A 78 23.04 2.33 7.79
C THR A 78 23.10 1.51 6.49
N LEU A 79 24.08 1.73 5.63
CA LEU A 79 24.19 1.05 4.32
C LEU A 79 24.91 -0.30 4.37
N THR A 80 25.60 -0.62 5.47
CA THR A 80 26.49 -1.79 5.57
C THR A 80 26.01 -2.92 6.48
N GLY A 81 24.72 -3.24 6.45
CA GLY A 81 24.23 -4.58 6.81
C GLY A 81 23.99 -4.91 8.29
N GLY A 82 24.48 -4.13 9.27
CA GLY A 82 24.30 -4.45 10.69
C GLY A 82 23.32 -3.53 11.45
N ALA A 83 23.23 -2.28 11.04
CA ALA A 83 22.39 -1.27 11.70
C ALA A 83 20.91 -1.27 11.23
N PHE A 84 20.59 -2.03 10.17
CA PHE A 84 19.23 -2.10 9.62
C PHE A 84 18.22 -2.69 10.60
N GLY A 85 18.61 -3.68 11.40
CA GLY A 85 17.73 -4.35 12.35
C GLY A 85 17.39 -3.50 13.57
N LEU A 86 18.36 -2.78 14.14
CA LEU A 86 18.18 -2.06 15.41
C LEU A 86 17.17 -0.90 15.30
N GLY A 87 17.31 -0.04 14.31
CA GLY A 87 16.41 1.10 14.14
C GLY A 87 14.98 0.69 13.74
N LEU A 88 14.82 -0.41 13.01
CA LEU A 88 13.52 -0.92 12.61
C LEU A 88 12.78 -1.55 13.80
N SER A 89 13.47 -2.35 14.61
CA SER A 89 12.95 -2.93 15.84
C SER A 89 12.52 -1.84 16.85
N GLU A 90 13.25 -0.71 16.91
CA GLU A 90 12.87 0.44 17.72
C GLU A 90 11.54 1.05 17.27
N ARG A 91 11.34 1.28 15.95
CA ARG A 91 10.09 1.82 15.42
C ARG A 91 8.89 0.88 15.67
N VAL A 92 9.10 -0.43 15.55
CA VAL A 92 8.05 -1.41 15.90
C VAL A 92 7.66 -1.27 17.37
N ARG A 93 8.64 -1.15 18.26
CA ARG A 93 8.39 -1.01 19.71
C ARG A 93 7.71 0.31 20.06
N GLU A 94 8.11 1.43 19.45
CA GLU A 94 7.48 2.75 19.65
C GLU A 94 6.00 2.72 19.24
N ALA A 95 5.70 2.28 18.02
CA ALA A 95 4.35 2.19 17.49
C ALA A 95 3.46 1.24 18.31
N TYR A 96 3.98 0.09 18.71
CA TYR A 96 3.26 -0.86 19.55
C TYR A 96 2.99 -0.32 20.97
N SER A 97 4.00 0.31 21.60
CA SER A 97 3.87 0.92 22.93
C SER A 97 2.86 2.06 22.92
N TYR A 98 2.83 2.86 21.84
CA TYR A 98 1.82 3.90 21.68
C TYR A 98 0.40 3.30 21.70
N LEU A 99 0.16 2.23 20.94
CA LEU A 99 -1.16 1.56 20.92
C LEU A 99 -1.50 0.93 22.27
N SER A 100 -0.56 0.22 22.88
CA SER A 100 -0.74 -0.43 24.20
C SER A 100 -1.10 0.58 25.29
N SER A 101 -0.50 1.77 25.25
CA SER A 101 -0.70 2.82 26.26
C SER A 101 -1.98 3.64 26.05
N ASN A 102 -2.49 3.72 24.82
CA ASN A 102 -3.57 4.66 24.47
C ASN A 102 -4.90 3.96 24.11
N HIS A 103 -4.88 2.65 23.82
CA HIS A 103 -6.09 1.92 23.45
C HIS A 103 -6.99 1.69 24.67
N MET A 104 -8.25 2.03 24.53
CA MET A 104 -9.35 1.73 25.43
C MET A 104 -10.37 0.85 24.73
N ASP A 105 -11.20 0.17 25.50
CA ASP A 105 -12.26 -0.67 24.95
C ASP A 105 -13.21 0.13 24.06
N GLY A 106 -13.52 -0.43 22.88
CA GLY A 106 -14.29 0.23 21.84
C GLY A 106 -13.47 1.06 20.86
N ASP A 107 -12.18 1.29 21.12
CA ASP A 107 -11.31 1.97 20.16
C ASP A 107 -10.98 1.09 18.95
N GLU A 108 -10.79 1.72 17.80
CA GLU A 108 -10.40 1.06 16.57
C GLU A 108 -8.93 1.34 16.23
N ILE A 109 -8.18 0.32 15.81
CA ILE A 109 -6.76 0.41 15.48
C ILE A 109 -6.58 0.40 13.96
N PHE A 110 -5.87 1.39 13.44
CA PHE A 110 -5.46 1.51 12.04
C PHE A 110 -3.95 1.63 11.95
N LEU A 111 -3.35 0.82 11.10
CA LEU A 111 -1.92 0.84 10.83
C LEU A 111 -1.69 1.24 9.39
N VAL A 112 -0.89 2.27 9.16
CA VAL A 112 -0.59 2.79 7.83
C VAL A 112 0.93 2.77 7.65
N GLY A 113 1.42 2.28 6.51
CA GLY A 113 2.87 2.19 6.32
C GLY A 113 3.33 2.29 4.88
N PHE A 114 4.56 2.77 4.68
CA PHE A 114 5.24 2.80 3.39
C PHE A 114 6.64 2.22 3.51
N SER A 115 7.04 1.36 2.58
CA SER A 115 8.40 0.81 2.53
C SER A 115 8.77 0.11 3.84
N ARG A 116 9.88 0.49 4.51
CA ARG A 116 10.23 -0.02 5.84
C ARG A 116 9.17 0.30 6.90
N GLY A 117 8.42 1.38 6.76
CA GLY A 117 7.24 1.65 7.58
C GLY A 117 6.09 0.67 7.33
N ALA A 118 5.96 0.14 6.11
CA ALA A 118 5.02 -0.97 5.84
C ALA A 118 5.41 -2.22 6.62
N PHE A 119 6.70 -2.57 6.66
CA PHE A 119 7.20 -3.65 7.50
C PHE A 119 6.90 -3.39 8.99
N THR A 120 7.16 -2.15 9.49
CA THR A 120 6.81 -1.75 10.85
C THR A 120 5.33 -1.97 11.15
N ALA A 121 4.44 -1.47 10.29
CA ALA A 121 2.99 -1.62 10.45
C ALA A 121 2.57 -3.09 10.50
N ARG A 122 3.13 -3.92 9.61
CA ARG A 122 2.86 -5.37 9.56
C ARG A 122 3.39 -6.10 10.81
N SER A 123 4.58 -5.74 11.27
CA SER A 123 5.18 -6.31 12.49
C SER A 123 4.36 -5.97 13.74
N VAL A 124 3.90 -4.72 13.85
CA VAL A 124 2.98 -4.30 14.94
C VAL A 124 1.68 -5.09 14.87
N ALA A 125 1.12 -5.29 13.67
CA ALA A 125 -0.07 -6.12 13.49
C ALA A 125 0.17 -7.55 13.95
N GLY A 126 1.30 -8.14 13.58
CA GLY A 126 1.70 -9.48 14.01
C GLY A 126 1.87 -9.59 15.53
N MET A 127 2.46 -8.56 16.16
CA MET A 127 2.59 -8.50 17.62
C MET A 127 1.21 -8.48 18.32
N ILE A 128 0.31 -7.61 17.88
CA ILE A 128 -1.05 -7.54 18.45
C ILE A 128 -1.76 -8.88 18.26
N GLY A 129 -1.66 -9.51 17.09
CA GLY A 129 -2.25 -10.82 16.83
C GLY A 129 -1.68 -11.94 17.69
N ASN A 130 -0.38 -11.91 17.98
CA ASN A 130 0.30 -12.95 18.75
C ASN A 130 0.26 -12.71 20.26
N LEU A 131 0.38 -11.47 20.71
CA LEU A 131 0.56 -11.11 22.13
C LEU A 131 -0.64 -10.39 22.75
N GLY A 132 -1.55 -9.81 21.94
CA GLY A 132 -2.52 -8.82 22.41
C GLY A 132 -1.88 -7.43 22.55
N LEU A 133 -2.43 -6.59 23.42
CA LEU A 133 -1.85 -5.31 23.82
C LEU A 133 -1.29 -5.42 25.24
N LEU A 134 0.00 -5.19 25.41
CA LEU A 134 0.65 -5.23 26.72
C LEU A 134 0.02 -4.20 27.66
N THR A 135 -0.13 -4.57 28.93
CA THR A 135 -0.49 -3.66 29.99
C THR A 135 0.70 -2.76 30.35
N ARG A 136 0.51 -1.78 31.24
CA ARG A 136 1.63 -0.94 31.70
C ARG A 136 2.72 -1.77 32.37
N GLU A 137 2.34 -2.74 33.16
CA GLU A 137 3.25 -3.70 33.80
C GLU A 137 3.93 -4.59 32.77
N GLY A 138 3.22 -5.05 31.76
CA GLY A 138 3.78 -5.84 30.65
C GLY A 138 4.78 -5.05 29.81
N LEU A 139 4.58 -3.74 29.65
CA LEU A 139 5.50 -2.86 28.90
C LEU A 139 6.87 -2.71 29.60
N GLU A 140 6.96 -2.95 30.91
CA GLU A 140 8.26 -2.98 31.61
C GLU A 140 9.15 -4.12 31.09
N TYR A 141 8.54 -5.21 30.61
CA TYR A 141 9.23 -6.36 30.02
C TYR A 141 9.21 -6.36 28.50
N PHE A 142 8.91 -5.21 27.85
CA PHE A 142 8.65 -5.19 26.41
C PHE A 142 9.85 -5.69 25.60
N TYR A 143 11.07 -5.29 25.93
CA TYR A 143 12.25 -5.70 25.17
C TYR A 143 12.49 -7.23 25.23
N PRO A 144 12.52 -7.89 26.41
CA PRO A 144 12.56 -9.35 26.50
C PRO A 144 11.43 -10.05 25.71
N ILE A 145 10.19 -9.58 25.86
CA ILE A 145 9.03 -10.14 25.16
C ILE A 145 9.21 -10.04 23.62
N PHE A 146 9.68 -8.89 23.14
CA PHE A 146 9.94 -8.68 21.73
C PHE A 146 11.04 -9.62 21.21
N LYS A 147 12.14 -9.78 21.95
CA LYS A 147 13.24 -10.68 21.58
C LYS A 147 12.80 -12.14 21.58
N ASP A 148 11.98 -12.55 22.53
CA ASP A 148 11.41 -13.89 22.58
C ASP A 148 10.55 -14.15 21.34
N MET A 149 9.69 -13.18 20.98
CA MET A 149 8.81 -13.29 19.80
C MET A 149 9.62 -13.43 18.49
N GLU A 150 10.69 -12.67 18.34
CA GLU A 150 11.57 -12.75 17.16
C GLU A 150 12.23 -14.14 17.05
N ASN A 151 12.42 -14.84 18.17
CA ASN A 151 13.25 -16.03 18.26
C ASN A 151 12.51 -17.31 18.67
N TRP A 152 11.18 -17.35 18.63
CA TRP A 152 10.41 -18.55 19.01
C TRP A 152 10.78 -19.81 18.20
N ASN A 153 11.16 -19.63 16.94
CA ASN A 153 11.53 -20.72 16.03
C ASN A 153 13.04 -20.86 15.83
N ASN A 154 13.84 -20.10 16.58
CA ASN A 154 15.30 -20.17 16.54
C ASN A 154 15.82 -21.01 17.70
N ASP A 155 16.21 -22.24 17.41
CA ASP A 155 16.74 -23.16 18.42
C ASP A 155 18.11 -22.75 18.95
N ASP A 156 18.87 -21.97 18.18
CA ASP A 156 20.21 -21.49 18.53
C ASP A 156 20.19 -20.15 19.27
N TYR A 157 19.02 -19.57 19.53
CA TYR A 157 18.90 -18.29 20.23
C TYR A 157 19.32 -18.41 21.69
N ASP A 158 20.38 -17.71 22.09
CA ASP A 158 20.81 -17.54 23.47
C ASP A 158 19.99 -16.41 24.11
N ASP A 159 19.12 -16.80 25.05
CA ASP A 159 18.21 -15.86 25.70
C ASP A 159 18.94 -15.00 26.73
N GLU A 160 19.14 -13.73 26.40
CA GLU A 160 19.78 -12.75 27.28
C GLU A 160 18.97 -12.46 28.57
N PHE A 161 17.68 -12.81 28.60
CA PHE A 161 16.72 -12.55 29.68
C PHE A 161 15.95 -13.79 30.12
N PRO A 162 16.62 -14.88 30.55
CA PRO A 162 15.96 -16.19 30.72
C PRO A 162 14.87 -16.23 31.81
N GLY A 163 14.87 -15.25 32.73
CA GLY A 163 13.86 -15.11 33.77
C GLY A 163 12.77 -14.09 33.51
N GLN A 164 12.83 -13.34 32.40
CA GLN A 164 11.93 -12.22 32.11
C GLN A 164 11.20 -12.42 30.77
N PRO A 165 9.88 -12.19 30.70
CA PRO A 165 8.96 -11.84 31.79
C PRO A 165 8.63 -13.04 32.71
N PHE A 166 9.03 -14.25 32.31
CA PHE A 166 8.89 -15.50 33.07
C PHE A 166 9.95 -16.52 32.61
N PRO A 167 10.28 -17.50 33.46
CA PRO A 167 11.22 -18.57 33.09
C PRO A 167 10.58 -19.64 32.19
N ASN A 168 11.42 -20.51 31.59
CA ASN A 168 11.00 -21.64 30.75
C ASN A 168 10.07 -21.20 29.59
N LYS A 169 10.57 -20.30 28.78
CA LYS A 169 9.83 -19.72 27.66
C LYS A 169 9.51 -20.76 26.58
N PRO A 170 8.28 -20.77 26.02
CA PRO A 170 7.92 -21.70 24.96
C PRO A 170 8.68 -21.41 23.67
N LYS A 171 9.04 -22.47 22.92
CA LYS A 171 9.62 -22.42 21.59
C LYS A 171 8.82 -23.26 20.60
N GLY A 172 9.04 -23.04 19.30
CA GLY A 172 8.42 -23.78 18.20
C GLY A 172 7.05 -23.26 17.77
N PRO A 173 6.34 -24.00 16.90
CA PRO A 173 5.16 -23.51 16.18
C PRO A 173 4.00 -23.03 17.05
N ASN A 174 3.88 -23.57 18.27
CA ASN A 174 2.81 -23.21 19.22
C ASN A 174 3.26 -22.18 20.26
N ALA A 175 4.48 -21.66 20.15
CA ALA A 175 5.06 -20.76 21.15
C ALA A 175 4.18 -19.53 21.39
N ALA A 176 3.69 -18.89 20.34
CA ALA A 176 2.85 -17.69 20.43
C ALA A 176 1.64 -17.88 21.34
N ALA A 177 0.87 -18.94 21.14
CA ALA A 177 -0.35 -19.19 21.92
C ALA A 177 -0.03 -19.46 23.40
N VAL A 178 1.00 -20.26 23.67
CA VAL A 178 1.43 -20.58 25.04
C VAL A 178 2.00 -19.36 25.75
N TYR A 179 2.81 -18.57 25.02
CA TYR A 179 3.43 -17.36 25.55
C TYR A 179 2.37 -16.31 25.92
N ARG A 180 1.42 -16.04 24.99
CA ARG A 180 0.30 -15.14 25.23
C ARG A 180 -0.51 -15.55 26.46
N LYS A 181 -0.88 -16.84 26.58
CA LYS A 181 -1.61 -17.33 27.73
C LYS A 181 -0.88 -17.05 29.06
N ARG A 182 0.42 -17.23 29.09
CA ARG A 182 1.22 -16.90 30.29
C ARG A 182 1.25 -15.41 30.60
N LEU A 183 1.34 -14.55 29.56
CA LEU A 183 1.25 -13.09 29.75
C LEU A 183 -0.13 -12.68 30.29
N GLU A 184 -1.22 -13.33 29.83
CA GLU A 184 -2.58 -13.12 30.36
C GLU A 184 -2.68 -13.52 31.84
N GLU A 185 -2.18 -14.70 32.19
CA GLU A 185 -2.16 -15.22 33.59
C GLU A 185 -1.37 -14.29 34.53
N LEU A 186 -0.34 -13.60 34.05
CA LEU A 186 0.44 -12.63 34.79
C LEU A 186 -0.17 -11.21 34.78
N GLY A 187 -1.23 -10.96 34.01
CA GLY A 187 -1.81 -9.65 33.84
C GLY A 187 -0.96 -8.70 32.98
N TYR A 188 -0.03 -9.23 32.18
CA TYR A 188 0.90 -8.44 31.36
C TYR A 188 0.36 -8.11 29.97
N THR A 189 -0.76 -8.73 29.55
CA THR A 189 -1.40 -8.43 28.27
C THR A 189 -2.92 -8.43 28.37
N ARG A 190 -3.53 -7.70 27.45
CA ARG A 190 -4.97 -7.67 27.18
C ARG A 190 -5.22 -8.21 25.80
N VAL A 191 -6.02 -9.25 25.69
CA VAL A 191 -6.41 -9.87 24.42
C VAL A 191 -7.87 -9.59 24.12
N TYR A 192 -8.68 -9.49 25.17
CA TYR A 192 -10.11 -9.23 25.08
C TYR A 192 -10.48 -7.90 25.70
N GLN A 193 -11.51 -7.29 25.16
CA GLN A 193 -12.21 -6.14 25.73
C GLN A 193 -13.08 -6.59 26.92
N GLU A 194 -13.57 -5.68 27.72
CA GLU A 194 -14.47 -5.97 28.84
C GLU A 194 -15.75 -6.69 28.43
N ASN A 195 -16.23 -6.45 27.20
CA ASN A 195 -17.40 -7.14 26.63
C ASN A 195 -17.10 -8.58 26.14
N GLY A 196 -15.85 -9.06 26.28
CA GLY A 196 -15.41 -10.39 25.83
C GLY A 196 -15.04 -10.48 24.35
N GLU A 197 -15.10 -9.39 23.57
CA GLU A 197 -14.65 -9.39 22.19
C GLU A 197 -13.14 -9.24 22.10
N LEU A 198 -12.54 -9.89 21.11
CA LEU A 198 -11.11 -9.74 20.82
C LEU A 198 -10.78 -8.29 20.49
N ILE A 199 -9.66 -7.79 20.99
CA ILE A 199 -9.04 -6.56 20.51
C ILE A 199 -8.56 -6.83 19.09
N LYS A 200 -9.11 -6.11 18.11
CA LYS A 200 -8.87 -6.32 16.70
C LYS A 200 -8.25 -5.09 16.05
N ILE A 201 -7.39 -5.33 15.09
CA ILE A 201 -6.95 -4.29 14.18
C ILE A 201 -8.04 -4.10 13.12
N LYS A 202 -8.50 -2.88 12.95
CA LYS A 202 -9.55 -2.54 11.99
C LYS A 202 -9.02 -2.59 10.56
N ALA A 203 -7.82 -2.04 10.32
CA ALA A 203 -7.16 -2.11 9.03
C ALA A 203 -5.64 -2.01 9.14
N VAL A 204 -4.96 -2.71 8.22
CA VAL A 204 -3.52 -2.55 7.93
C VAL A 204 -3.39 -2.10 6.49
N CYS A 205 -2.97 -0.86 6.29
CA CYS A 205 -2.97 -0.13 5.04
C CYS A 205 -1.53 0.19 4.62
N VAL A 206 -1.00 -0.52 3.63
CA VAL A 206 0.43 -0.40 3.33
C VAL A 206 0.71 -0.17 1.85
N TRP A 207 1.57 0.79 1.56
CA TRP A 207 2.30 0.89 0.29
C TRP A 207 3.60 0.11 0.46
N ASP A 208 3.49 -1.20 0.32
CA ASP A 208 4.64 -2.09 0.42
C ASP A 208 5.47 -2.07 -0.88
N THR A 209 6.66 -2.64 -0.85
CA THR A 209 7.55 -2.77 -2.01
C THR A 209 6.90 -3.51 -3.18
N ALA A 210 5.77 -4.12 -2.92
CA ALA A 210 5.18 -5.20 -3.66
C ALA A 210 4.38 -4.80 -4.89
N LEU A 211 3.53 -3.80 -4.80
CA LEU A 211 2.45 -3.65 -5.76
C LEU A 211 2.73 -2.57 -6.81
N ALA A 212 3.99 -2.47 -7.21
CA ALA A 212 4.50 -1.57 -8.24
C ALA A 212 4.97 -2.38 -9.46
N LEU A 213 4.26 -2.26 -10.59
CA LEU A 213 4.46 -3.06 -11.80
C LEU A 213 5.85 -2.91 -12.44
N ASP A 214 6.48 -1.74 -12.27
CA ASP A 214 7.79 -1.43 -12.85
C ASP A 214 8.94 -1.47 -11.82
N GLU A 215 8.69 -1.99 -10.62
CA GLU A 215 9.74 -2.19 -9.64
C GLU A 215 10.50 -3.48 -9.94
N THR A 216 11.78 -3.35 -10.28
CA THR A 216 12.62 -4.50 -10.70
C THR A 216 13.75 -4.82 -9.74
N ARG A 217 13.94 -4.05 -8.67
CA ARG A 217 14.99 -4.30 -7.69
C ARG A 217 14.64 -5.52 -6.83
N ALA A 218 15.53 -6.52 -6.75
CA ALA A 218 15.31 -7.74 -5.98
C ALA A 218 15.09 -7.50 -4.47
N PRO A 219 15.80 -6.57 -3.79
CA PRO A 219 15.53 -6.26 -2.37
C PRO A 219 14.15 -5.66 -2.11
N PHE A 220 13.41 -5.29 -3.16
CA PHE A 220 12.04 -4.82 -3.11
C PHE A 220 11.06 -5.89 -3.61
N SER A 221 11.38 -7.16 -3.40
CA SER A 221 10.50 -8.28 -3.73
C SER A 221 9.17 -8.15 -2.97
N PRO A 222 8.05 -8.45 -3.64
CA PRO A 222 6.73 -8.23 -3.05
C PRO A 222 6.44 -9.20 -1.92
N ALA A 223 5.88 -8.67 -0.84
CA ALA A 223 5.32 -9.46 0.24
C ALA A 223 3.80 -9.59 0.06
N VAL A 224 3.41 -10.27 -1.01
CA VAL A 224 1.99 -10.54 -1.31
C VAL A 224 1.39 -11.38 -0.19
N TRP A 225 0.23 -10.97 0.29
CA TRP A 225 -0.50 -11.68 1.33
C TRP A 225 -1.44 -12.72 0.74
N GLU A 226 -1.59 -13.78 1.48
CA GLU A 226 -2.53 -14.86 1.23
C GLU A 226 -3.54 -14.91 2.39
N ARG A 227 -4.83 -14.99 2.08
CA ARG A 227 -5.86 -15.16 3.09
C ARG A 227 -6.11 -16.66 3.31
N LEU A 228 -5.85 -17.10 4.53
CA LEU A 228 -6.08 -18.50 4.89
C LEU A 228 -7.59 -18.83 4.91
N PRO A 229 -7.98 -20.08 4.67
CA PRO A 229 -9.38 -20.48 4.60
C PRO A 229 -10.20 -20.09 5.84
N GLU A 230 -9.62 -20.20 7.03
CA GLU A 230 -10.24 -19.83 8.31
C GLU A 230 -10.49 -18.34 8.45
N ASN A 231 -9.76 -17.51 7.73
CA ASN A 231 -9.85 -16.05 7.81
C ASN A 231 -10.76 -15.43 6.73
N ARG A 232 -11.35 -16.23 5.86
CA ARG A 232 -12.14 -15.74 4.72
C ARG A 232 -13.35 -14.88 5.12
N LEU A 233 -13.96 -15.19 6.25
CA LEU A 233 -15.14 -14.47 6.75
C LEU A 233 -14.79 -13.31 7.68
N THR A 234 -13.53 -13.20 8.12
CA THR A 234 -13.10 -12.22 9.11
C THR A 234 -12.11 -11.20 8.57
N THR A 235 -11.50 -11.49 7.42
CA THR A 235 -10.47 -10.63 6.81
C THR A 235 -10.85 -10.26 5.38
N ASP A 236 -11.01 -8.98 5.12
CA ASP A 236 -11.11 -8.43 3.77
C ASP A 236 -9.69 -8.08 3.29
N LEU A 237 -9.19 -8.87 2.35
CA LEU A 237 -7.85 -8.67 1.76
C LEU A 237 -7.98 -7.98 0.41
N ARG A 238 -7.31 -6.83 0.26
CA ARG A 238 -7.28 -6.04 -0.97
C ARG A 238 -5.85 -5.74 -1.36
N GLN A 239 -5.45 -6.18 -2.54
CA GLN A 239 -4.10 -6.03 -3.08
C GLN A 239 -4.18 -5.56 -4.53
N VAL A 240 -3.64 -4.36 -4.80
CA VAL A 240 -3.81 -3.71 -6.10
C VAL A 240 -2.46 -3.26 -6.65
N TRP A 241 -2.18 -3.65 -7.90
CA TRP A 241 -0.97 -3.32 -8.63
C TRP A 241 -1.10 -2.00 -9.37
N PHE A 242 -0.14 -1.11 -9.19
CA PHE A 242 -0.09 0.20 -9.84
C PHE A 242 1.08 0.29 -10.82
N PRO A 243 0.96 1.10 -11.92
CA PRO A 243 2.09 1.46 -12.75
C PRO A 243 3.17 2.18 -11.96
N GLY A 244 4.42 2.00 -12.37
CA GLY A 244 5.55 2.67 -11.78
C GLY A 244 6.34 1.81 -10.80
N ASN A 245 7.35 2.42 -10.19
CA ASN A 245 8.19 1.79 -9.17
C ASN A 245 7.67 2.09 -7.75
N HIS A 246 8.40 1.62 -6.76
CA HIS A 246 8.11 1.81 -5.34
C HIS A 246 7.81 3.27 -4.95
N GLY A 247 8.61 4.23 -5.42
CA GLY A 247 8.38 5.65 -5.15
C GLY A 247 7.24 6.26 -5.98
N ASN A 248 6.89 5.68 -7.14
CA ASN A 248 5.70 6.10 -7.87
C ASN A 248 4.41 5.66 -7.15
N CYS A 249 4.43 4.55 -6.43
CA CYS A 249 3.28 4.11 -5.63
C CYS A 249 3.23 4.80 -4.26
N GLY A 250 4.36 4.87 -3.55
CA GLY A 250 4.41 5.35 -2.17
C GLY A 250 4.76 6.83 -2.01
N GLY A 251 5.05 7.55 -3.09
CA GLY A 251 5.48 8.95 -3.05
C GLY A 251 6.98 9.15 -2.91
N GLY A 252 7.41 10.41 -2.85
CA GLY A 252 8.82 10.79 -2.73
C GLY A 252 9.48 11.27 -4.03
N TRP A 253 8.83 11.10 -5.18
CA TRP A 253 9.29 11.70 -6.43
C TRP A 253 8.71 13.09 -6.65
N PRO A 254 9.45 14.02 -7.30
CA PRO A 254 8.94 15.36 -7.60
C PRO A 254 7.64 15.36 -8.42
N ASP A 255 7.53 14.49 -9.41
CA ASP A 255 6.27 14.19 -10.09
C ASP A 255 5.48 13.20 -9.23
N GLN A 256 4.41 13.68 -8.62
CA GLN A 256 3.58 12.89 -7.70
C GLN A 256 2.29 12.35 -8.32
N GLU A 257 2.05 12.58 -9.63
CA GLU A 257 0.78 12.20 -10.26
C GLU A 257 0.47 10.70 -10.09
N ALA A 258 1.45 9.82 -10.35
CA ALA A 258 1.25 8.38 -10.16
C ALA A 258 0.96 8.01 -8.69
N SER A 259 1.63 8.68 -7.75
CA SER A 259 1.41 8.45 -6.32
C SER A 259 0.12 9.11 -5.80
N ASP A 260 -0.41 10.12 -6.47
CA ASP A 260 -1.72 10.72 -6.16
C ASP A 260 -2.84 9.68 -6.36
N SER A 261 -2.76 8.89 -7.43
CA SER A 261 -3.74 7.83 -7.71
C SER A 261 -3.75 6.76 -6.62
N SER A 262 -2.58 6.27 -6.20
CA SER A 262 -2.49 5.27 -5.12
C SER A 262 -2.84 5.85 -3.74
N LEU A 263 -2.63 7.16 -3.51
CA LEU A 263 -3.09 7.85 -2.31
C LEU A 263 -4.61 7.89 -2.26
N ALA A 264 -5.27 8.32 -3.33
CA ALA A 264 -6.72 8.40 -3.40
C ALA A 264 -7.37 7.02 -3.25
N TRP A 265 -6.82 5.99 -3.89
CA TRP A 265 -7.23 4.60 -3.69
C TRP A 265 -7.15 4.18 -2.22
N MET A 266 -6.05 4.46 -1.54
CA MET A 266 -5.90 4.13 -0.11
C MET A 266 -6.90 4.90 0.76
N MET A 267 -7.20 6.15 0.41
CA MET A 267 -8.25 6.92 1.10
C MET A 267 -9.61 6.24 0.95
N ASP A 268 -9.94 5.72 -0.24
CA ASP A 268 -11.16 4.94 -0.48
C ASP A 268 -11.22 3.67 0.38
N GLN A 269 -10.10 2.94 0.46
CA GLN A 269 -10.05 1.71 1.27
C GLN A 269 -10.25 2.03 2.76
N MET A 270 -9.59 3.05 3.28
CA MET A 270 -9.73 3.46 4.69
C MET A 270 -11.12 4.05 4.98
N ALA A 271 -11.69 4.81 4.04
CA ALA A 271 -13.06 5.34 4.18
C ALA A 271 -14.10 4.21 4.24
N SER A 272 -13.89 3.12 3.51
CA SER A 272 -14.77 1.96 3.53
C SER A 272 -14.87 1.27 4.90
N VAL A 273 -13.92 1.51 5.79
CA VAL A 273 -13.88 0.99 7.15
C VAL A 273 -14.07 2.07 8.23
N GLY A 274 -14.58 3.24 7.83
CA GLY A 274 -15.06 4.28 8.73
C GLY A 274 -14.13 5.47 8.94
N VAL A 275 -12.94 5.50 8.33
CA VAL A 275 -12.05 6.67 8.40
C VAL A 275 -12.64 7.84 7.61
N GLU A 276 -12.53 9.04 8.11
CA GLU A 276 -12.97 10.24 7.41
C GLU A 276 -11.80 11.20 7.12
N PHE A 277 -11.84 11.78 5.92
CA PHE A 277 -10.83 12.70 5.43
C PHE A 277 -11.37 14.09 5.19
N ASP A 278 -10.48 15.08 5.30
CA ASP A 278 -10.73 16.46 4.87
C ASP A 278 -10.49 16.55 3.35
N LEU A 279 -11.55 16.80 2.59
CA LEU A 279 -11.49 16.93 1.14
C LEU A 279 -10.54 18.02 0.66
N SER A 280 -10.41 19.12 1.41
CA SER A 280 -9.46 20.18 1.07
C SER A 280 -8.00 19.68 1.02
N CYS A 281 -7.71 18.56 1.67
CA CYS A 281 -6.40 17.95 1.57
C CYS A 281 -6.16 17.36 0.18
N LEU A 282 -7.13 16.63 -0.38
CA LEU A 282 -7.01 16.07 -1.71
C LEU A 282 -6.97 17.16 -2.79
N GLU A 283 -7.72 18.24 -2.61
CA GLU A 283 -7.62 19.44 -3.44
C GLU A 283 -6.20 20.03 -3.42
N ARG A 284 -5.59 20.16 -2.23
CA ARG A 284 -4.19 20.61 -2.11
C ARG A 284 -3.20 19.65 -2.77
N VAL A 285 -3.46 18.34 -2.71
CA VAL A 285 -2.65 17.33 -3.40
C VAL A 285 -2.68 17.56 -4.91
N ALA A 286 -3.87 17.65 -5.50
CA ALA A 286 -4.04 17.93 -6.93
C ALA A 286 -3.39 19.26 -7.34
N GLN A 287 -3.60 20.34 -6.56
CA GLN A 287 -3.00 21.64 -6.84
C GLN A 287 -1.48 21.65 -6.80
N LYS A 288 -0.86 20.85 -5.91
CA LYS A 288 0.60 20.70 -5.88
C LYS A 288 1.12 20.01 -7.13
N THR A 289 0.47 18.96 -7.59
CA THR A 289 0.83 18.25 -8.82
C THR A 289 0.66 19.15 -10.05
N ILE A 290 -0.44 19.89 -10.15
CA ILE A 290 -0.67 20.89 -11.19
C ILE A 290 0.41 21.99 -11.14
N GLY A 291 0.72 22.52 -9.96
CA GLY A 291 1.75 23.53 -9.75
C GLY A 291 3.14 23.04 -10.16
N TYR A 292 3.48 21.80 -9.87
CA TYR A 292 4.73 21.18 -10.31
C TYR A 292 4.85 21.20 -11.83
N TYR A 293 3.85 20.73 -12.56
CA TYR A 293 3.87 20.74 -14.02
C TYR A 293 3.93 22.15 -14.60
N LYS A 294 3.18 23.11 -14.04
CA LYS A 294 3.24 24.52 -14.45
C LYS A 294 4.63 25.11 -14.22
N SER A 295 5.33 24.70 -13.16
CA SER A 295 6.70 25.18 -12.90
C SER A 295 7.71 24.66 -13.91
N LEU A 296 7.53 23.48 -14.46
CA LEU A 296 8.43 22.93 -15.49
C LEU A 296 8.44 23.75 -16.78
N GLN A 297 7.34 24.41 -17.13
CA GLN A 297 7.25 25.28 -18.30
C GLN A 297 8.07 26.56 -18.17
N THR A 298 8.11 27.13 -16.95
CA THR A 298 8.86 28.38 -16.71
C THR A 298 10.39 28.17 -16.78
N THR A 299 10.86 26.93 -16.59
CA THR A 299 12.30 26.59 -16.61
C THR A 299 12.85 26.27 -18.00
N LYS A 300 12.11 26.52 -19.09
CA LYS A 300 12.48 26.19 -20.48
C LYS A 300 12.84 24.73 -20.74
N LYS A 301 12.57 23.82 -19.80
CA LYS A 301 12.62 22.37 -20.07
C LYS A 301 11.50 22.06 -21.05
N LYS A 302 11.82 21.40 -22.18
CA LYS A 302 10.81 20.95 -23.14
C LYS A 302 9.80 20.11 -22.36
N GLY A 303 8.52 20.47 -22.43
CA GLY A 303 7.45 19.67 -21.87
C GLY A 303 7.46 18.24 -22.42
N PRO A 304 6.83 17.29 -21.75
CA PRO A 304 6.77 15.91 -22.19
C PRO A 304 6.16 15.86 -23.60
N LYS A 305 6.75 15.03 -24.45
CA LYS A 305 6.11 14.67 -25.72
C LYS A 305 5.08 13.59 -25.42
N TRP A 306 3.82 13.91 -25.63
CA TRP A 306 2.74 12.97 -25.49
C TRP A 306 2.72 12.01 -26.68
N ALA A 307 2.50 10.73 -26.42
CA ALA A 307 2.46 9.70 -27.44
C ALA A 307 1.12 9.66 -28.21
N VAL A 308 0.09 10.34 -27.71
CA VAL A 308 -1.25 10.36 -28.31
C VAL A 308 -1.71 11.79 -28.52
N ASP A 309 -1.64 12.27 -29.78
CA ASP A 309 -2.48 13.34 -30.29
C ASP A 309 -3.83 12.71 -30.71
N PRO A 310 -4.96 13.20 -30.35
CA PRO A 310 -5.40 14.55 -30.02
C PRO A 310 -5.79 14.79 -28.55
N ILE A 311 -5.59 13.82 -27.66
CA ILE A 311 -5.97 13.95 -26.23
C ILE A 311 -5.08 14.97 -25.54
N TYR A 312 -3.86 15.09 -26.02
CA TYR A 312 -2.87 16.01 -25.50
C TYR A 312 -2.61 17.11 -26.51
N SER A 313 -3.07 18.31 -26.25
CA SER A 313 -2.51 19.44 -26.97
C SER A 313 -1.08 19.65 -26.50
N SER A 314 -0.16 19.90 -27.43
CA SER A 314 1.24 20.26 -27.14
C SER A 314 1.39 21.46 -26.19
N ASN A 315 0.31 22.17 -25.90
CA ASN A 315 0.23 23.35 -25.02
C ASN A 315 -0.36 23.04 -23.64
N GLN A 316 -0.77 21.81 -23.35
CA GLN A 316 -1.21 21.47 -22.01
C GLN A 316 0.00 21.21 -21.09
N PRO A 317 0.21 22.03 -20.06
CA PRO A 317 1.35 21.88 -19.16
C PRO A 317 1.23 20.70 -18.20
N VAL A 318 -0.01 20.25 -17.94
CA VAL A 318 -0.33 19.27 -16.90
C VAL A 318 -0.49 17.91 -17.52
N ARG A 319 0.19 16.91 -16.96
CA ARG A 319 -0.01 15.52 -17.35
C ARG A 319 -1.37 15.05 -16.85
N PRO A 320 -2.17 14.41 -17.71
CA PRO A 320 -3.43 13.83 -17.27
C PRO A 320 -3.21 12.69 -16.28
N TRP A 321 -4.24 12.38 -15.55
CA TRP A 321 -4.32 11.24 -14.63
C TRP A 321 -3.82 9.93 -15.29
N ALA A 322 -3.13 9.11 -14.54
CA ALA A 322 -2.45 7.88 -14.98
C ALA A 322 -1.22 8.07 -15.88
N LEU A 323 -0.86 9.30 -16.28
CA LEU A 323 0.18 9.54 -17.25
C LEU A 323 1.39 10.32 -16.69
N GLY A 324 1.49 10.43 -15.38
CA GLY A 324 2.66 10.96 -14.68
C GLY A 324 3.95 10.24 -15.03
N SER A 325 5.10 10.81 -14.70
CA SER A 325 6.39 10.18 -14.95
C SER A 325 6.55 8.89 -14.16
N ILE A 326 6.98 7.85 -14.85
CA ILE A 326 7.48 6.64 -14.22
C ILE A 326 9.00 6.72 -14.20
N ASN A 327 9.57 6.84 -13.01
CA ASN A 327 11.00 6.96 -12.86
C ASN A 327 11.65 5.57 -12.88
N LYS A 328 12.82 5.48 -13.50
CA LYS A 328 13.64 4.29 -13.40
C LYS A 328 14.23 4.21 -11.99
N ALA A 329 13.91 3.17 -11.24
CA ALA A 329 14.56 2.93 -9.97
C ALA A 329 16.04 2.62 -10.19
N GLY A 330 16.95 3.45 -9.70
CA GLY A 330 18.36 3.19 -9.93
C GLY A 330 19.34 4.08 -9.22
N SER A 331 19.99 3.54 -8.20
CA SER A 331 21.38 3.89 -7.91
C SER A 331 22.28 2.72 -8.32
N PHE A 332 23.56 2.98 -8.56
CA PHE A 332 24.56 1.96 -8.89
C PHE A 332 24.62 0.81 -7.86
N ILE A 333 24.33 1.13 -6.60
CA ILE A 333 24.33 0.17 -5.48
C ILE A 333 23.25 -0.92 -5.68
N TYR A 334 22.05 -0.54 -6.17
CA TYR A 334 20.98 -1.52 -6.40
C TYR A 334 21.23 -2.42 -7.62
N LYS A 335 22.12 -2.05 -8.52
CA LYS A 335 22.54 -2.93 -9.62
C LYS A 335 23.32 -4.16 -9.13
N LEU A 336 23.96 -4.06 -7.98
CA LEU A 336 24.68 -5.16 -7.34
C LEU A 336 23.74 -6.13 -6.59
N SER A 337 22.53 -5.68 -6.23
CA SER A 337 21.58 -6.49 -5.46
C SER A 337 20.68 -7.39 -6.33
N GLY A 338 20.81 -7.31 -7.66
CA GLY A 338 20.03 -8.10 -8.61
C GLY A 338 18.71 -7.43 -9.04
N PHE A 339 18.17 -7.97 -10.13
CA PHE A 339 16.90 -7.56 -10.72
C PHE A 339 15.97 -8.75 -10.78
N GLU A 340 14.70 -8.51 -10.52
CA GLU A 340 13.64 -9.50 -10.58
C GLU A 340 12.37 -8.85 -11.14
N ASP A 341 11.83 -9.42 -12.22
CA ASP A 341 10.58 -8.94 -12.79
C ASP A 341 9.40 -9.31 -11.89
N ARG A 342 8.44 -8.40 -11.77
CA ARG A 342 7.21 -8.67 -11.03
C ARG A 342 6.32 -9.64 -11.80
N THR A 343 5.69 -10.54 -11.06
CA THR A 343 4.81 -11.58 -11.60
C THR A 343 3.45 -11.57 -10.90
N PRO A 344 2.64 -10.52 -11.11
CA PRO A 344 1.32 -10.41 -10.48
C PRO A 344 0.50 -11.69 -10.64
N GLY A 345 -0.14 -12.14 -9.54
CA GLY A 345 -0.97 -13.35 -9.53
C GLY A 345 -0.21 -14.69 -9.61
N LEU A 346 1.14 -14.66 -9.66
CA LEU A 346 1.97 -15.86 -9.87
C LEU A 346 2.98 -16.10 -8.75
N TYR A 347 2.88 -15.40 -7.63
CA TYR A 347 3.78 -15.60 -6.49
C TYR A 347 3.57 -16.95 -5.81
N LYS A 348 4.64 -17.47 -5.25
CA LYS A 348 4.67 -18.76 -4.56
C LYS A 348 4.89 -18.56 -3.07
N ARG A 349 4.49 -19.57 -2.29
CA ARG A 349 4.82 -19.62 -0.87
C ARG A 349 6.30 -19.82 -0.68
N THR A 350 6.88 -19.09 0.25
CA THR A 350 8.28 -19.24 0.68
C THR A 350 8.33 -20.23 1.84
N ASP A 351 9.25 -21.16 1.79
CA ASP A 351 9.54 -22.08 2.90
C ASP A 351 10.20 -21.30 4.05
N PRO A 352 9.61 -21.26 5.25
CA PRO A 352 10.12 -20.44 6.35
C PRO A 352 11.47 -20.89 6.92
N LYS A 353 11.91 -22.12 6.62
CA LYS A 353 13.22 -22.63 7.09
C LYS A 353 14.34 -22.37 6.09
N THR A 354 14.03 -22.48 4.80
CA THR A 354 15.04 -22.35 3.75
C THR A 354 15.03 -20.98 3.09
N GLU A 355 14.02 -20.16 3.37
CA GLU A 355 13.77 -18.86 2.74
C GLU A 355 13.68 -18.92 1.21
N ARG A 356 13.37 -20.10 0.66
CA ARG A 356 13.24 -20.33 -0.79
C ARG A 356 11.80 -20.53 -1.20
N ASP A 357 11.48 -20.09 -2.39
CA ASP A 357 10.18 -20.33 -2.98
C ASP A 357 9.91 -21.83 -3.13
N THR A 358 8.71 -22.22 -2.72
CA THR A 358 8.18 -23.55 -2.97
C THR A 358 7.60 -23.65 -4.39
N ASN A 359 7.06 -24.82 -4.76
CA ASN A 359 6.29 -24.96 -6.00
C ASN A 359 4.79 -24.66 -5.82
N ILE A 360 4.39 -24.16 -4.64
CA ILE A 360 2.99 -23.91 -4.29
C ILE A 360 2.70 -22.44 -4.53
N PHE A 361 1.79 -22.11 -5.45
CA PHE A 361 1.30 -20.76 -5.64
C PHE A 361 0.52 -20.28 -4.43
N LEU A 362 0.64 -18.98 -4.11
CA LEU A 362 -0.23 -18.31 -3.15
C LEU A 362 -1.69 -18.45 -3.61
N GLN A 363 -2.58 -18.59 -2.64
CA GLN A 363 -4.01 -18.75 -2.90
C GLN A 363 -4.80 -17.62 -2.22
N ASP A 364 -5.94 -17.27 -2.81
CA ASP A 364 -6.83 -16.25 -2.23
C ASP A 364 -6.12 -14.92 -1.91
N THR A 365 -5.26 -14.47 -2.85
CA THR A 365 -4.49 -13.22 -2.73
C THR A 365 -5.34 -11.98 -3.04
N ASN A 366 -6.43 -12.14 -3.76
CA ASN A 366 -7.28 -11.04 -4.27
C ASN A 366 -6.47 -9.93 -4.94
N GLU A 367 -5.43 -10.30 -5.70
CA GLU A 367 -4.65 -9.35 -6.49
C GLU A 367 -5.48 -8.77 -7.63
N ARG A 368 -5.41 -7.47 -7.80
CA ARG A 368 -6.10 -6.69 -8.85
C ARG A 368 -5.12 -5.77 -9.54
N ILE A 369 -5.50 -5.31 -10.71
CA ILE A 369 -4.74 -4.30 -11.45
C ILE A 369 -5.51 -2.98 -11.39
N HIS A 370 -4.84 -1.91 -10.98
CA HIS A 370 -5.46 -0.59 -10.96
C HIS A 370 -5.77 -0.09 -12.38
N SER A 371 -6.90 0.60 -12.55
CA SER A 371 -7.36 1.11 -13.85
C SER A 371 -6.36 2.05 -14.54
N SER A 372 -5.48 2.71 -13.77
CA SER A 372 -4.41 3.56 -14.34
C SER A 372 -3.45 2.79 -15.25
N ALA A 373 -3.27 1.47 -15.04
CA ALA A 373 -2.45 0.65 -15.93
C ALA A 373 -3.08 0.53 -17.31
N ARG A 374 -4.38 0.20 -17.38
CA ARG A 374 -5.11 0.14 -18.65
C ARG A 374 -5.16 1.49 -19.35
N VAL A 375 -5.48 2.55 -18.60
CA VAL A 375 -5.54 3.91 -19.14
C VAL A 375 -4.19 4.32 -19.73
N ARG A 376 -3.10 4.07 -19.02
CA ARG A 376 -1.75 4.37 -19.50
C ARG A 376 -1.41 3.60 -20.79
N LEU A 377 -1.76 2.33 -20.87
CA LEU A 377 -1.56 1.51 -22.07
C LEU A 377 -2.39 2.00 -23.24
N ALA A 378 -3.67 2.26 -23.03
CA ALA A 378 -4.60 2.73 -24.07
C ALA A 378 -4.17 4.11 -24.63
N CYS A 379 -3.74 5.01 -23.78
CA CYS A 379 -3.28 6.34 -24.15
C CYS A 379 -1.82 6.37 -24.66
N LYS A 380 -1.13 5.22 -24.75
CA LYS A 380 0.29 5.12 -25.10
C LYS A 380 1.15 6.06 -24.25
N GLY A 381 0.91 6.04 -22.94
CA GLY A 381 1.67 6.84 -21.98
C GLY A 381 3.16 6.58 -22.07
N LEU A 382 3.96 7.56 -21.62
CA LEU A 382 5.42 7.47 -21.70
C LEU A 382 5.97 6.38 -20.77
N GLY A 383 7.03 5.73 -21.22
CA GLY A 383 7.76 4.71 -20.48
C GLY A 383 8.68 5.29 -19.41
N LEU A 384 9.56 4.44 -18.87
CA LEU A 384 10.52 4.80 -17.82
C LEU A 384 11.37 6.01 -18.23
N ASP A 385 11.50 6.97 -17.32
CA ASP A 385 12.22 8.25 -17.54
C ASP A 385 11.75 8.99 -18.80
N ASP A 386 10.46 8.89 -19.11
CA ASP A 386 9.82 9.48 -20.29
C ASP A 386 10.39 8.99 -21.65
N LYS A 387 10.95 7.78 -21.67
CA LYS A 387 11.52 7.19 -22.88
C LYS A 387 10.56 6.19 -23.53
N GLY A 388 10.23 6.44 -24.80
CA GLY A 388 9.35 5.55 -25.55
C GLY A 388 7.93 5.48 -25.01
N VAL A 389 7.17 4.49 -25.51
CA VAL A 389 5.84 4.16 -25.00
C VAL A 389 5.99 3.15 -23.88
N TRP A 390 5.21 3.31 -22.83
CA TRP A 390 5.21 2.37 -21.71
C TRP A 390 4.77 0.97 -22.16
N SER A 391 5.61 0.01 -21.88
CA SER A 391 5.29 -1.41 -21.95
C SER A 391 5.38 -1.97 -20.53
N CYS A 392 4.49 -2.86 -20.17
CA CYS A 392 4.47 -3.47 -18.85
C CYS A 392 4.91 -4.94 -18.94
N PRO A 393 6.22 -5.25 -18.80
CA PRO A 393 6.70 -6.65 -18.86
C PRO A 393 6.03 -7.55 -17.83
N SER A 394 5.74 -7.02 -16.64
CA SER A 394 5.07 -7.73 -15.55
C SER A 394 3.69 -8.28 -15.92
N LEU A 395 3.03 -7.69 -16.89
CA LEU A 395 1.72 -8.14 -17.40
C LEU A 395 1.81 -8.90 -18.73
N SER A 396 3.00 -9.24 -19.20
CA SER A 396 3.21 -9.91 -20.50
C SER A 396 2.52 -11.28 -20.63
N SER A 397 2.32 -11.97 -19.51
CA SER A 397 1.58 -13.24 -19.44
C SER A 397 0.07 -13.08 -19.29
N TRP A 398 -0.43 -11.86 -19.30
CA TRP A 398 -1.84 -11.55 -19.08
C TRP A 398 -2.46 -10.88 -20.30
N GLN A 399 -3.66 -11.27 -20.64
CA GLN A 399 -4.45 -10.68 -21.73
C GLN A 399 -5.57 -9.83 -21.14
N LEU A 400 -5.62 -8.57 -21.55
CA LEU A 400 -6.71 -7.66 -21.19
C LEU A 400 -7.98 -8.05 -21.96
N LYS A 401 -9.10 -8.14 -21.25
CA LYS A 401 -10.42 -8.43 -21.80
C LYS A 401 -11.47 -7.54 -21.16
N HIS A 402 -12.52 -7.23 -21.90
CA HIS A 402 -13.71 -6.62 -21.34
C HIS A 402 -14.80 -7.69 -21.18
N THR A 403 -15.42 -7.75 -20.00
CA THR A 403 -16.53 -8.66 -19.70
C THR A 403 -17.86 -7.97 -19.92
N ASP A 404 -18.94 -8.75 -20.03
CA ASP A 404 -20.29 -8.22 -20.00
C ASP A 404 -20.74 -7.78 -18.58
N ALA A 405 -21.89 -7.13 -18.49
CA ALA A 405 -22.46 -6.69 -17.21
C ALA A 405 -22.84 -7.84 -16.26
N MET A 406 -22.89 -9.08 -16.76
CA MET A 406 -23.23 -10.27 -15.97
C MET A 406 -22.00 -10.94 -15.35
N PHE A 407 -20.80 -10.44 -15.60
CA PHE A 407 -19.59 -11.01 -15.01
C PHE A 407 -19.64 -10.94 -13.47
N GLN A 408 -19.44 -12.08 -12.85
CA GLN A 408 -19.32 -12.18 -11.40
C GLN A 408 -17.84 -12.16 -11.01
N ASP A 409 -17.46 -11.16 -10.22
CA ASP A 409 -16.13 -11.07 -9.65
C ASP A 409 -15.87 -12.29 -8.76
N PRO A 410 -14.78 -13.05 -8.99
CA PRO A 410 -14.43 -14.21 -8.16
C PRO A 410 -14.29 -13.87 -6.66
N ILE A 411 -13.82 -12.65 -6.36
CA ILE A 411 -13.64 -12.14 -5.00
C ILE A 411 -14.12 -10.67 -4.99
N PRO A 412 -15.46 -10.45 -4.93
CA PRO A 412 -16.00 -9.11 -5.05
C PRO A 412 -15.65 -8.24 -3.85
N HIS A 413 -15.31 -6.98 -4.10
CA HIS A 413 -15.40 -5.95 -3.08
C HIS A 413 -16.87 -5.57 -2.87
N ASN A 414 -17.24 -5.28 -1.62
CA ASN A 414 -18.57 -4.81 -1.32
C ASN A 414 -18.67 -3.28 -1.58
N PRO A 415 -19.34 -2.84 -2.66
CA PRO A 415 -19.42 -1.41 -2.97
C PRO A 415 -20.38 -0.62 -2.07
N SER A 416 -21.15 -1.29 -1.20
CA SER A 416 -22.17 -0.63 -0.37
C SER A 416 -21.59 0.32 0.68
N TRP A 417 -20.31 0.26 0.97
CA TRP A 417 -19.62 1.10 1.96
C TRP A 417 -18.88 2.30 1.33
N TRP A 418 -18.93 2.46 0.04
CA TRP A 418 -18.30 3.62 -0.59
C TRP A 418 -19.12 4.88 -0.32
N GLN A 419 -18.78 5.57 0.78
CA GLN A 419 -19.24 6.90 1.07
C GLN A 419 -18.07 7.87 0.84
N GLY A 420 -18.27 8.82 -0.03
CA GLY A 420 -17.21 9.76 -0.40
C GLY A 420 -17.77 11.08 -0.90
N PRO A 421 -16.92 11.92 -1.48
CA PRO A 421 -17.31 13.19 -2.07
C PRO A 421 -18.32 13.01 -3.19
N PRO A 422 -19.09 14.08 -3.53
CA PRO A 422 -19.93 14.10 -4.72
C PRO A 422 -19.13 13.75 -5.97
N ASP A 423 -19.71 12.93 -6.83
CA ASP A 423 -19.05 12.46 -8.03
C ASP A 423 -19.69 13.08 -9.28
N GLU A 424 -18.92 13.94 -9.92
CA GLU A 424 -19.25 14.60 -11.20
C GLU A 424 -18.28 14.17 -12.32
N SER A 425 -17.49 13.09 -12.10
CA SER A 425 -16.46 12.64 -13.05
C SER A 425 -17.04 12.15 -14.39
N GLY A 426 -18.33 11.79 -14.43
CA GLY A 426 -18.94 11.14 -15.59
C GLY A 426 -18.51 9.69 -15.79
N VAL A 427 -17.71 9.13 -14.88
CA VAL A 427 -17.34 7.71 -14.90
C VAL A 427 -18.51 6.87 -14.38
N ASP A 428 -18.89 5.84 -15.12
CA ASP A 428 -20.00 4.96 -14.74
C ASP A 428 -19.70 4.26 -13.38
N LYS A 429 -20.54 4.55 -12.40
CA LYS A 429 -20.46 3.95 -11.07
C LYS A 429 -20.88 2.48 -11.06
N GLN A 430 -21.76 2.08 -11.94
CA GLN A 430 -22.35 0.74 -11.97
C GLN A 430 -21.59 -0.22 -12.87
N GLN A 431 -20.69 0.29 -13.67
CA GLN A 431 -19.90 -0.44 -14.67
C GLN A 431 -20.75 -1.48 -15.43
N THR A 432 -21.17 -1.14 -16.65
CA THR A 432 -21.94 -2.03 -17.53
C THR A 432 -21.15 -3.27 -17.97
N GLY A 433 -19.93 -3.38 -17.61
CA GLY A 433 -19.01 -4.50 -17.77
C GLY A 433 -17.76 -4.27 -16.91
N ARG A 434 -16.84 -5.21 -16.94
CA ARG A 434 -15.57 -5.09 -16.19
C ARG A 434 -14.40 -5.39 -17.07
N TRP A 435 -13.32 -4.68 -16.87
CA TRP A 435 -12.03 -5.01 -17.42
C TRP A 435 -11.37 -6.08 -16.54
N ILE A 436 -10.85 -7.12 -17.18
CA ILE A 436 -10.13 -8.21 -16.52
C ILE A 436 -8.83 -8.51 -17.25
N TRP A 437 -7.88 -9.05 -16.51
CA TRP A 437 -6.62 -9.60 -17.00
C TRP A 437 -6.69 -11.11 -16.83
N GLU A 438 -6.78 -11.84 -17.94
CA GLU A 438 -6.81 -13.30 -17.94
C GLU A 438 -5.44 -13.87 -18.30
N PHE A 439 -5.01 -14.87 -17.54
CA PHE A 439 -3.72 -15.48 -17.78
C PHE A 439 -3.66 -16.18 -19.14
N ALA A 440 -2.71 -15.79 -19.96
CA ALA A 440 -2.45 -16.28 -21.31
C ALA A 440 -1.02 -16.87 -21.48
N GLY A 441 -0.28 -17.03 -20.39
CA GLY A 441 1.08 -17.58 -20.40
C GLY A 441 1.12 -19.10 -20.60
N PRO A 442 2.31 -19.69 -20.54
CA PRO A 442 2.49 -21.13 -20.77
C PRO A 442 1.69 -22.01 -19.81
N LYS A 443 1.23 -23.17 -20.30
CA LYS A 443 0.58 -24.16 -19.43
C LYS A 443 1.51 -24.61 -18.32
N GLY A 444 1.02 -24.64 -17.08
CA GLY A 444 1.79 -25.06 -15.91
C GLY A 444 2.57 -23.95 -15.21
N SER A 445 2.63 -22.73 -15.77
CA SER A 445 3.26 -21.58 -15.13
C SER A 445 2.29 -20.68 -14.33
N ALA A 446 1.07 -21.16 -14.07
CA ALA A 446 0.05 -20.47 -13.29
C ALA A 446 -0.67 -21.43 -12.33
N PRO A 447 -1.39 -20.89 -11.33
CA PRO A 447 -2.24 -21.67 -10.46
C PRO A 447 -3.19 -22.60 -11.23
N THR A 448 -3.51 -23.75 -10.64
CA THR A 448 -4.42 -24.73 -11.25
C THR A 448 -5.88 -24.27 -11.19
N ASP A 449 -6.25 -23.50 -10.15
CA ASP A 449 -7.58 -22.94 -10.00
C ASP A 449 -7.84 -21.88 -11.08
N PRO A 450 -8.87 -22.03 -11.93
CA PRO A 450 -9.21 -21.05 -12.96
C PRO A 450 -9.51 -19.65 -12.40
N LYS A 451 -10.06 -19.55 -11.18
CA LYS A 451 -10.36 -18.28 -10.54
C LYS A 451 -9.10 -17.45 -10.26
N GLN A 452 -7.98 -18.11 -9.97
CA GLN A 452 -6.70 -17.46 -9.74
C GLN A 452 -5.99 -17.05 -11.05
N ARG A 453 -6.54 -17.38 -12.20
CA ARG A 453 -6.07 -16.95 -13.53
C ARG A 453 -6.78 -15.72 -14.06
N ILE A 454 -7.52 -15.04 -13.21
CA ILE A 454 -8.22 -13.78 -13.53
C ILE A 454 -7.85 -12.77 -12.46
N MET A 455 -7.27 -11.65 -12.87
CA MET A 455 -7.17 -10.45 -12.06
C MET A 455 -8.17 -9.43 -12.58
N VAL A 456 -9.04 -8.96 -11.69
CA VAL A 456 -10.05 -7.95 -12.05
C VAL A 456 -9.39 -6.58 -12.00
N GLU A 457 -9.80 -5.67 -12.90
CA GLU A 457 -9.43 -4.27 -12.76
C GLU A 457 -10.14 -3.69 -11.54
N GLU A 458 -9.38 -2.99 -10.71
CA GLU A 458 -9.91 -2.32 -9.53
C GLU A 458 -10.79 -1.14 -9.95
N PRO A 459 -12.05 -1.09 -9.51
CA PRO A 459 -12.92 0.03 -9.81
C PRO A 459 -12.52 1.27 -9.05
N LEU A 460 -12.68 2.46 -9.65
CA LEU A 460 -12.39 3.72 -8.99
C LEU A 460 -13.37 3.98 -7.84
N GLY A 461 -12.81 4.24 -6.66
CA GLY A 461 -13.56 4.69 -5.50
C GLY A 461 -13.95 6.19 -5.56
N PRO A 462 -14.74 6.67 -4.59
CA PRO A 462 -15.19 8.06 -4.55
C PRO A 462 -14.06 9.09 -4.49
N TYR A 463 -13.00 8.85 -3.69
CA TYR A 463 -11.86 9.78 -3.61
C TYR A 463 -11.03 9.77 -4.88
N GLU A 464 -10.87 8.61 -5.53
CA GLU A 464 -10.20 8.51 -6.83
C GLU A 464 -10.96 9.28 -7.92
N ARG A 465 -12.29 9.17 -7.96
CA ARG A 465 -13.13 9.92 -8.89
C ARG A 465 -13.08 11.41 -8.62
N TYR A 466 -13.01 11.81 -7.35
CA TYR A 466 -12.84 13.21 -7.00
C TYR A 466 -11.46 13.75 -7.43
N LEU A 467 -10.39 12.98 -7.22
CA LEU A 467 -9.08 13.32 -7.75
C LEU A 467 -9.10 13.44 -9.28
N LEU A 468 -9.80 12.52 -9.95
CA LEU A 468 -9.98 12.54 -11.39
C LEU A 468 -10.62 13.86 -11.86
N GLN A 469 -11.62 14.37 -11.15
CA GLN A 469 -12.26 15.66 -11.45
C GLN A 469 -11.33 16.86 -11.25
N LEU A 470 -10.50 16.80 -10.22
CA LEU A 470 -9.56 17.88 -9.89
C LEU A 470 -8.39 17.99 -10.87
N SER A 471 -8.11 16.93 -11.63
CA SER A 471 -6.99 16.86 -12.56
C SER A 471 -7.37 17.45 -13.91
N GLU A 472 -6.64 18.47 -14.39
CA GLU A 472 -6.93 19.14 -15.67
C GLU A 472 -6.86 18.16 -16.86
N GLY A 473 -7.90 18.09 -17.69
CA GLY A 473 -7.98 17.27 -18.92
C GLY A 473 -8.20 15.77 -18.72
N THR A 474 -8.47 15.35 -17.52
CA THR A 474 -8.40 13.97 -17.10
C THR A 474 -9.62 13.10 -17.42
N PRO A 475 -10.88 13.55 -17.27
CA PRO A 475 -12.02 12.68 -17.61
C PRO A 475 -11.91 12.14 -19.03
N ASN A 476 -11.34 12.90 -19.94
CA ASN A 476 -11.18 12.53 -21.35
C ASN A 476 -10.25 11.32 -21.54
N VAL A 477 -9.17 11.17 -20.75
CA VAL A 477 -8.25 10.01 -20.89
C VAL A 477 -8.89 8.73 -20.38
N TYR A 478 -9.65 8.80 -19.30
CA TYR A 478 -10.38 7.64 -18.79
C TYR A 478 -11.45 7.19 -19.77
N LEU A 479 -12.29 8.11 -20.24
CA LEU A 479 -13.35 7.84 -21.22
C LEU A 479 -12.77 7.34 -22.55
N PHE A 480 -11.65 7.91 -23.00
CA PHE A 480 -10.95 7.43 -24.19
C PHE A 480 -10.52 5.97 -24.01
N ALA A 481 -9.92 5.63 -22.88
CA ALA A 481 -9.48 4.27 -22.62
C ALA A 481 -10.62 3.26 -22.56
N GLU A 482 -11.85 3.69 -22.17
CA GLU A 482 -13.06 2.86 -22.22
C GLU A 482 -13.48 2.49 -23.65
N THR A 483 -13.14 3.32 -24.64
CA THR A 483 -13.55 3.11 -26.04
C THR A 483 -12.53 2.31 -26.86
N GLN A 484 -11.38 1.94 -26.29
CA GLN A 484 -10.35 1.23 -27.03
C GLN A 484 -10.68 -0.26 -27.18
N ASP A 485 -10.55 -0.79 -28.38
CA ASP A 485 -10.77 -2.19 -28.73
C ASP A 485 -9.47 -2.96 -29.04
N ILE A 486 -8.32 -2.30 -28.88
CA ILE A 486 -7.00 -2.85 -29.13
C ILE A 486 -6.20 -2.82 -27.84
N ASP A 487 -5.64 -3.95 -27.44
CA ASP A 487 -4.74 -4.03 -26.28
C ASP A 487 -3.38 -3.35 -26.57
N TRP A 488 -2.60 -3.25 -25.55
CA TRP A 488 -1.26 -2.64 -25.62
C TRP A 488 -0.26 -3.42 -26.50
N GLN A 489 -0.57 -4.67 -26.84
CA GLN A 489 0.20 -5.49 -27.78
C GLN A 489 -0.26 -5.31 -29.22
N GLY A 490 -1.24 -4.43 -29.48
CA GLY A 490 -1.85 -4.22 -30.79
C GLY A 490 -2.82 -5.32 -31.19
N LYS A 491 -3.23 -6.18 -30.26
CA LYS A 491 -4.23 -7.23 -30.49
C LYS A 491 -5.62 -6.69 -30.20
N LYS A 492 -6.58 -7.13 -30.97
CA LYS A 492 -7.99 -6.79 -30.73
C LYS A 492 -8.40 -7.35 -29.37
N ILE A 493 -8.95 -6.51 -28.51
CA ILE A 493 -9.50 -6.92 -27.22
C ILE A 493 -10.76 -7.76 -27.55
N PRO A 494 -10.81 -9.05 -27.16
CA PRO A 494 -11.98 -9.84 -27.39
C PRO A 494 -13.17 -9.23 -26.64
N ALA A 495 -14.14 -8.71 -27.36
CA ALA A 495 -15.47 -8.54 -26.78
C ALA A 495 -15.95 -9.93 -26.41
N LEU A 496 -16.34 -10.16 -25.16
CA LEU A 496 -17.08 -11.37 -24.84
C LEU A 496 -18.32 -11.34 -25.73
N ARG A 497 -18.48 -12.36 -26.53
CA ARG A 497 -19.68 -12.51 -27.33
C ARG A 497 -20.85 -12.39 -26.37
N SER A 498 -21.68 -11.35 -26.55
CA SER A 498 -23.00 -11.31 -25.97
C SER A 498 -23.64 -12.62 -26.34
N GLY A 499 -23.95 -13.46 -25.37
CA GLY A 499 -24.64 -14.73 -25.61
C GLY A 499 -25.97 -14.47 -26.34
N LYS A 500 -25.91 -14.55 -27.64
CA LYS A 500 -27.01 -14.84 -28.53
C LYS A 500 -26.58 -16.09 -29.28
N GLU A 501 -26.84 -17.21 -28.66
CA GLU A 501 -27.32 -18.43 -29.29
C GLU A 501 -28.13 -19.20 -28.27
#